data_9bbed9c0560f583b9eccd68480ef16f7
#
_entry.id   9bbed9c0560f583b9eccd68480ef16f7
#
_cell.length_a   1.000
_cell.length_b   1.000
_cell.length_c   1.000
_cell.angle_alpha   90.00
_cell.angle_beta   90.00
_cell.angle_gamma   90.00
#
_symmetry.space_group_name_H-M   'P 1'
#
loop_
_entity.id
_entity.type
_entity.pdbx_description
1 polymer ?
#
loop_
_entity_poly.entity_id
_entity_poly.type
_entity_poly.pdbx_seq_one_letter_code
_entity_poly.pdbx_strand_id
1 'polypeptide(L)'
;MQPLTEYPQNALRKISFVLTDIDDTLTENGRLPAASYQALERLQQAGLKVIPITGRPAGWCDHITRMWPVDGIVGENGAFYFVYDTGKHKMKRRFWKTEKERAEDRKRLGLLRKHVLAAVEGCAVASDQAYREADLAIDFCEDVPALPKASVEQIVSLFEKA
;
A
#
# COMPACT_ATOMS: atom_id res chain seq x y z
N MET A 1 8.90 21.00 -0.17
CA MET A 1 7.79 20.66 0.77
C MET A 1 7.89 21.62 1.93
N GLN A 2 6.79 22.18 2.42
CA GLN A 2 6.78 23.15 3.52
C GLN A 2 6.17 22.47 4.76
N PRO A 3 6.73 22.65 5.97
CA PRO A 3 6.16 22.11 7.20
C PRO A 3 4.73 22.62 7.43
N LEU A 4 3.86 21.75 7.93
CA LEU A 4 2.45 22.08 8.16
C LEU A 4 2.28 23.22 9.19
N THR A 5 3.21 23.34 10.14
CA THR A 5 3.26 24.41 11.14
C THR A 5 3.49 25.80 10.56
N GLU A 6 4.05 25.89 9.35
CA GLU A 6 4.30 27.13 8.62
C GLU A 6 3.16 27.49 7.64
N TYR A 7 2.16 26.60 7.53
CA TYR A 7 1.05 26.81 6.59
C TYR A 7 0.05 27.85 7.17
N PRO A 8 -0.45 28.79 6.35
CA PRO A 8 -1.43 29.76 6.82
C PRO A 8 -2.71 29.08 7.31
N GLN A 9 -3.22 29.46 8.47
CA GLN A 9 -4.41 28.85 9.05
C GLN A 9 -5.66 28.92 8.14
N ASN A 10 -5.81 29.99 7.37
CA ASN A 10 -6.90 30.12 6.41
C ASN A 10 -6.81 29.12 5.24
N ALA A 11 -5.61 28.68 4.87
CA ALA A 11 -5.40 27.62 3.88
C ALA A 11 -5.70 26.25 4.49
N LEU A 12 -5.29 26.00 5.75
CA LEU A 12 -5.58 24.73 6.46
C LEU A 12 -7.09 24.49 6.57
N ARG A 13 -7.90 25.51 6.79
CA ARG A 13 -9.38 25.40 6.86
C ARG A 13 -10.04 24.95 5.56
N LYS A 14 -9.33 24.98 4.42
CA LYS A 14 -9.82 24.56 3.12
C LYS A 14 -9.47 23.11 2.80
N ILE A 15 -8.67 22.46 3.63
CA ILE A 15 -8.31 21.04 3.47
C ILE A 15 -9.53 20.21 3.80
N SER A 16 -9.88 19.30 2.90
CA SER A 16 -10.97 18.33 3.06
C SER A 16 -10.47 16.89 3.13
N PHE A 17 -9.25 16.65 2.66
CA PHE A 17 -8.66 15.32 2.58
C PHE A 17 -7.26 15.31 3.18
N VAL A 18 -6.96 14.22 3.88
CA VAL A 18 -5.61 13.88 4.34
C VAL A 18 -5.21 12.58 3.64
N LEU A 19 -4.20 12.67 2.81
CA LEU A 19 -3.58 11.52 2.15
C LEU A 19 -2.29 11.21 2.89
N THR A 20 -2.08 9.97 3.31
CA THR A 20 -0.92 9.58 4.11
C THR A 20 -0.41 8.22 3.67
N ASP A 21 0.89 8.02 3.70
CA ASP A 21 1.47 6.70 3.64
C ASP A 21 1.29 5.96 4.97
N ILE A 22 1.51 4.66 5.00
CA ILE A 22 1.39 3.81 6.20
C ILE A 22 2.77 3.51 6.78
N ASP A 23 3.62 2.85 5.99
CA ASP A 23 4.89 2.32 6.49
C ASP A 23 5.89 3.46 6.75
N ASP A 24 6.48 3.46 7.95
CA ASP A 24 7.40 4.51 8.42
C ASP A 24 6.83 5.94 8.38
N THR A 25 5.50 6.06 8.24
CA THR A 25 4.76 7.34 8.29
C THR A 25 3.71 7.32 9.38
N LEU A 26 2.74 6.40 9.32
CA LEU A 26 1.80 6.13 10.41
C LEU A 26 2.33 5.07 11.37
N THR A 27 3.17 4.17 10.87
CA THR A 27 3.80 3.10 11.65
C THR A 27 5.23 3.45 12.04
N GLU A 28 5.69 2.84 13.13
CA GLU A 28 7.08 2.84 13.60
C GLU A 28 7.53 1.39 13.79
N ASN A 29 8.63 0.99 13.18
CA ASN A 29 9.14 -0.40 13.23
C ASN A 29 8.05 -1.44 12.88
N GLY A 30 7.28 -1.18 11.83
CA GLY A 30 6.20 -2.05 11.35
C GLY A 30 4.96 -2.12 12.24
N ARG A 31 4.84 -1.27 13.27
CA ARG A 31 3.71 -1.25 14.21
C ARG A 31 3.00 0.10 14.20
N LEU A 32 1.67 0.08 14.29
CA LEU A 32 0.86 1.29 14.43
C LEU A 32 0.83 1.74 15.89
N PRO A 33 1.45 2.88 16.25
CA PRO A 33 1.36 3.45 17.60
C PRO A 33 -0.08 3.91 17.91
N ALA A 34 -0.47 3.84 19.18
CA ALA A 34 -1.77 4.34 19.63
C ALA A 34 -1.99 5.82 19.28
N ALA A 35 -0.93 6.63 19.32
CA ALA A 35 -0.98 8.05 18.96
C ALA A 35 -1.36 8.27 17.50
N SER A 36 -0.82 7.46 16.56
CA SER A 36 -1.18 7.52 15.14
C SER A 36 -2.65 7.15 14.92
N TYR A 37 -3.13 6.06 15.54
CA TYR A 37 -4.53 5.68 15.46
C TYR A 37 -5.47 6.79 15.99
N GLN A 38 -5.14 7.35 17.15
CA GLN A 38 -5.90 8.46 17.74
C GLN A 38 -5.89 9.72 16.84
N ALA A 39 -4.76 9.99 16.16
CA ALA A 39 -4.68 11.11 15.22
C ALA A 39 -5.65 10.92 14.05
N LEU A 40 -5.76 9.70 13.48
CA LEU A 40 -6.73 9.40 12.43
C LEU A 40 -8.17 9.62 12.90
N GLU A 41 -8.53 9.17 14.12
CA GLU A 41 -9.87 9.41 14.69
C GLU A 41 -10.16 10.91 14.82
N ARG A 42 -9.21 11.68 15.34
CA ARG A 42 -9.35 13.14 15.51
C ARG A 42 -9.51 13.86 14.17
N LEU A 43 -8.84 13.42 13.11
CA LEU A 43 -9.00 13.97 11.76
C LEU A 43 -10.43 13.73 11.24
N GLN A 44 -10.98 12.53 11.41
CA GLN A 44 -12.36 12.24 11.02
C GLN A 44 -13.37 13.05 11.86
N GLN A 45 -13.16 13.16 13.18
CA GLN A 45 -13.99 13.98 14.06
C GLN A 45 -13.97 15.46 13.68
N ALA A 46 -12.85 15.94 13.13
CA ALA A 46 -12.72 17.29 12.58
C ALA A 46 -13.39 17.46 11.19
N GLY A 47 -14.00 16.39 10.64
CA GLY A 47 -14.70 16.41 9.35
C GLY A 47 -13.79 16.19 8.14
N LEU A 48 -12.51 15.83 8.35
CA LEU A 48 -11.58 15.53 7.27
C LEU A 48 -11.75 14.09 6.78
N LYS A 49 -11.53 13.88 5.50
CA LYS A 49 -11.49 12.54 4.90
C LYS A 49 -10.06 12.01 4.93
N VAL A 50 -9.89 10.85 5.56
CA VAL A 50 -8.57 10.22 5.73
C VAL A 50 -8.43 9.05 4.77
N ILE A 51 -7.41 9.08 3.92
CA ILE A 51 -7.19 8.08 2.88
C ILE A 51 -5.71 7.66 2.90
N PRO A 52 -5.36 6.53 3.52
CA PRO A 52 -4.03 5.94 3.36
C PRO A 52 -3.75 5.55 1.91
N ILE A 53 -2.49 5.73 1.49
CA ILE A 53 -1.96 5.31 0.19
C ILE A 53 -0.74 4.43 0.49
N THR A 54 -0.76 3.18 0.05
CA THR A 54 0.24 2.20 0.47
C THR A 54 0.58 1.17 -0.62
N GLY A 55 1.78 0.61 -0.54
CA GLY A 55 2.18 -0.58 -1.29
C GLY A 55 1.66 -1.89 -0.67
N ARG A 56 0.98 -1.85 0.49
CA ARG A 56 0.46 -3.05 1.15
C ARG A 56 -0.61 -3.76 0.32
N PRO A 57 -0.75 -5.10 0.47
CA PRO A 57 -1.64 -5.92 -0.33
C PRO A 57 -3.14 -5.65 -0.06
N ALA A 58 -3.97 -6.07 -1.01
CA ALA A 58 -5.43 -5.91 -0.96
C ALA A 58 -6.06 -6.51 0.31
N GLY A 59 -5.53 -7.63 0.82
CA GLY A 59 -6.02 -8.23 2.06
C GLY A 59 -5.83 -7.32 3.29
N TRP A 60 -4.69 -6.63 3.38
CA TRP A 60 -4.47 -5.63 4.42
C TRP A 60 -5.38 -4.41 4.23
N CYS A 61 -5.53 -3.95 2.99
CA CYS A 61 -6.40 -2.83 2.67
C CYS A 61 -7.87 -3.11 3.01
N ASP A 62 -8.37 -4.33 2.81
CA ASP A 62 -9.72 -4.73 3.23
C ASP A 62 -9.87 -4.65 4.75
N HIS A 63 -8.89 -5.16 5.51
CA HIS A 63 -8.89 -5.08 6.97
C HIS A 63 -8.84 -3.63 7.47
N ILE A 64 -7.89 -2.84 6.97
CA ILE A 64 -7.69 -1.45 7.38
C ILE A 64 -8.97 -0.63 7.13
N THR A 65 -9.57 -0.76 5.95
CA THR A 65 -10.77 0.00 5.59
C THR A 65 -11.97 -0.32 6.49
N ARG A 66 -12.02 -1.52 7.09
CA ARG A 66 -13.09 -1.93 8.02
C ARG A 66 -12.82 -1.53 9.47
N MET A 67 -11.56 -1.51 9.88
CA MET A 67 -11.17 -1.47 11.29
C MET A 67 -10.54 -0.15 11.72
N TRP A 68 -9.90 0.57 10.80
CA TRP A 68 -9.25 1.84 11.14
C TRP A 68 -10.20 3.02 10.89
N PRO A 69 -9.96 4.16 11.55
CA PRO A 69 -10.72 5.39 11.30
C PRO A 69 -10.24 6.05 10.00
N VAL A 70 -10.60 5.44 8.87
CA VAL A 70 -10.27 5.89 7.51
C VAL A 70 -11.52 5.88 6.62
N ASP A 71 -11.57 6.76 5.63
CA ASP A 71 -12.71 6.89 4.71
C ASP A 71 -12.54 6.03 3.45
N GLY A 72 -11.35 5.54 3.22
CA GLY A 72 -10.97 4.66 2.12
C GLY A 72 -9.48 4.38 2.16
N ILE A 73 -8.98 3.58 1.25
CA ILE A 73 -7.56 3.25 1.11
C ILE A 73 -7.20 3.06 -0.35
N VAL A 74 -6.03 3.50 -0.74
CA VAL A 74 -5.41 3.19 -2.03
C VAL A 74 -4.31 2.16 -1.76
N GLY A 75 -4.38 1.01 -2.43
CA GLY A 75 -3.47 -0.11 -2.20
C GLY A 75 -2.64 -0.49 -3.41
N GLU A 76 -1.64 -1.34 -3.16
CA GLU A 76 -0.71 -1.88 -4.15
C GLU A 76 -0.20 -0.80 -5.12
N ASN A 77 0.37 0.27 -4.52
CA ASN A 77 0.97 1.41 -5.25
C ASN A 77 0.01 2.11 -6.25
N GLY A 78 -1.29 2.15 -5.94
CA GLY A 78 -2.30 2.81 -6.78
C GLY A 78 -3.09 1.88 -7.69
N ALA A 79 -2.91 0.57 -7.59
CA ALA A 79 -3.61 -0.40 -8.43
C ALA A 79 -5.12 -0.43 -8.20
N PHE A 80 -5.56 -0.07 -7.00
CA PHE A 80 -6.98 -0.01 -6.63
C PHE A 80 -7.22 0.98 -5.48
N TYR A 81 -8.51 1.28 -5.25
CA TYR A 81 -8.97 1.84 -3.99
C TYR A 81 -10.16 1.04 -3.43
N PHE A 82 -10.23 0.97 -2.10
CA PHE A 82 -11.33 0.37 -1.35
C PHE A 82 -12.00 1.41 -0.46
N VAL A 83 -13.32 1.30 -0.33
CA VAL A 83 -14.15 2.10 0.58
C VAL A 83 -15.16 1.17 1.23
N TYR A 84 -15.24 1.17 2.55
CA TYR A 84 -16.23 0.39 3.29
C TYR A 84 -17.38 1.29 3.75
N ASP A 85 -18.58 0.99 3.27
CA ASP A 85 -19.82 1.64 3.71
C ASP A 85 -20.32 0.93 4.98
N THR A 86 -20.09 1.54 6.14
CA THR A 86 -20.48 0.98 7.44
C THR A 86 -22.01 0.92 7.60
N GLY A 87 -22.77 1.84 7.00
CA GLY A 87 -24.22 1.84 7.07
C GLY A 87 -24.87 0.72 6.25
N LYS A 88 -24.23 0.32 5.17
CA LYS A 88 -24.72 -0.76 4.27
C LYS A 88 -23.96 -2.07 4.48
N HIS A 89 -22.93 -2.09 5.34
CA HIS A 89 -22.01 -3.22 5.52
C HIS A 89 -21.44 -3.74 4.19
N LYS A 90 -21.05 -2.82 3.29
CA LYS A 90 -20.64 -3.17 1.93
C LYS A 90 -19.29 -2.56 1.56
N MET A 91 -18.41 -3.41 1.06
CA MET A 91 -17.12 -3.00 0.51
C MET A 91 -17.29 -2.63 -0.97
N LYS A 92 -16.90 -1.39 -1.32
CA LYS A 92 -16.71 -0.95 -2.69
C LYS A 92 -15.24 -1.11 -3.06
N ARG A 93 -14.96 -1.93 -4.09
CA ARG A 93 -13.63 -2.13 -4.65
C ARG A 93 -13.59 -1.56 -6.06
N ARG A 94 -12.57 -0.78 -6.36
CA ARG A 94 -12.32 -0.22 -7.69
C ARG A 94 -10.86 -0.42 -8.05
N PHE A 95 -10.63 -1.04 -9.19
CA PHE A 95 -9.31 -1.26 -9.76
C PHE A 95 -9.06 -0.26 -10.88
N TRP A 96 -7.81 0.15 -11.06
CA TRP A 96 -7.39 1.01 -12.16
C TRP A 96 -7.56 0.31 -13.51
N LYS A 97 -7.15 -0.96 -13.58
CA LYS A 97 -7.24 -1.80 -14.78
C LYS A 97 -8.53 -2.64 -14.79
N THR A 98 -9.00 -2.97 -15.97
CA THR A 98 -10.11 -3.91 -16.17
C THR A 98 -9.72 -5.32 -15.71
N GLU A 99 -10.70 -6.21 -15.51
CA GLU A 99 -10.44 -7.61 -15.13
C GLU A 99 -9.61 -8.34 -16.19
N LYS A 100 -9.85 -8.06 -17.48
CA LYS A 100 -9.07 -8.64 -18.57
C LYS A 100 -7.60 -8.23 -18.50
N GLU A 101 -7.32 -6.94 -18.36
CA GLU A 101 -5.95 -6.43 -18.23
C GLU A 101 -5.26 -7.00 -16.99
N ARG A 102 -5.95 -7.07 -15.84
CA ARG A 102 -5.41 -7.67 -14.62
C ARG A 102 -5.10 -9.16 -14.79
N ALA A 103 -5.93 -9.89 -15.55
CA ALA A 103 -5.68 -11.30 -15.84
C ALA A 103 -4.45 -11.50 -16.73
N GLU A 104 -4.20 -10.60 -17.68
CA GLU A 104 -3.01 -10.58 -18.51
C GLU A 104 -1.76 -10.21 -17.69
N ASP A 105 -1.86 -9.20 -16.84
CA ASP A 105 -0.78 -8.81 -15.92
C ASP A 105 -0.40 -9.94 -14.97
N ARG A 106 -1.36 -10.65 -14.37
CA ARG A 106 -1.07 -11.81 -13.50
C ARG A 106 -0.28 -12.90 -14.21
N LYS A 107 -0.52 -13.13 -15.51
CA LYS A 107 0.26 -14.08 -16.30
C LYS A 107 1.70 -13.58 -16.50
N ARG A 108 1.86 -12.30 -16.84
CA ARG A 108 3.19 -11.67 -17.01
C ARG A 108 3.97 -11.69 -15.71
N LEU A 109 3.35 -11.26 -14.61
CA LEU A 109 3.96 -11.28 -13.27
C LEU A 109 4.31 -12.70 -12.82
N GLY A 110 3.51 -13.70 -13.19
CA GLY A 110 3.81 -15.11 -12.94
C GLY A 110 5.06 -15.62 -13.68
N LEU A 111 5.32 -15.13 -14.88
CA LEU A 111 6.55 -15.43 -15.64
C LEU A 111 7.74 -14.67 -15.03
N LEU A 112 7.57 -13.40 -14.73
CA LEU A 112 8.59 -12.58 -14.09
C LEU A 112 9.02 -13.18 -12.75
N ARG A 113 8.06 -13.60 -11.90
CA ARG A 113 8.33 -14.29 -10.63
C ARG A 113 9.28 -15.48 -10.84
N LYS A 114 8.99 -16.35 -11.80
CA LYS A 114 9.84 -17.51 -12.08
C LYS A 114 11.24 -17.10 -12.53
N HIS A 115 11.33 -16.08 -13.35
CA HIS A 115 12.59 -15.56 -13.86
C HIS A 115 13.43 -14.95 -12.73
N VAL A 116 12.84 -14.11 -11.87
CA VAL A 116 13.57 -13.50 -10.75
C VAL A 116 14.09 -14.55 -9.79
N LEU A 117 13.23 -15.50 -9.37
CA LEU A 117 13.62 -16.57 -8.44
C LEU A 117 14.71 -17.49 -8.99
N ALA A 118 14.78 -17.65 -10.31
CA ALA A 118 15.85 -18.44 -10.94
C ALA A 118 17.17 -17.67 -11.12
N ALA A 119 17.09 -16.33 -11.23
CA ALA A 119 18.24 -15.49 -11.55
C ALA A 119 18.93 -14.90 -10.30
N VAL A 120 18.23 -14.75 -9.19
CA VAL A 120 18.73 -14.10 -7.99
C VAL A 120 18.63 -15.03 -6.79
N GLU A 121 19.79 -15.58 -6.39
CA GLU A 121 19.88 -16.47 -5.25
C GLU A 121 19.55 -15.75 -3.93
N GLY A 122 18.83 -16.40 -3.05
CA GLY A 122 18.48 -15.91 -1.71
C GLY A 122 17.24 -15.01 -1.66
N CYS A 123 16.69 -14.55 -2.80
CA CYS A 123 15.40 -13.87 -2.78
C CYS A 123 14.23 -14.85 -2.66
N ALA A 124 13.11 -14.38 -2.15
CA ALA A 124 11.86 -15.13 -2.09
C ALA A 124 10.70 -14.28 -2.63
N VAL A 125 9.55 -14.90 -2.80
CA VAL A 125 8.29 -14.15 -2.95
C VAL A 125 7.87 -13.69 -1.58
N ALA A 126 7.43 -12.44 -1.44
CA ALA A 126 6.96 -11.91 -0.17
C ALA A 126 5.86 -12.81 0.45
N SER A 127 5.93 -13.02 1.76
CA SER A 127 5.01 -13.92 2.48
C SER A 127 3.55 -13.48 2.37
N ASP A 128 3.32 -12.18 2.14
CA ASP A 128 2.00 -11.58 1.93
C ASP A 128 1.49 -11.62 0.49
N GLN A 129 2.22 -12.25 -0.44
CA GLN A 129 1.84 -12.32 -1.87
C GLN A 129 0.45 -12.93 -2.09
N ALA A 130 0.03 -13.86 -1.24
CA ALA A 130 -1.29 -14.49 -1.35
C ALA A 130 -2.45 -13.49 -1.12
N TYR A 131 -2.17 -12.34 -0.53
CA TYR A 131 -3.14 -11.27 -0.26
C TYR A 131 -3.12 -10.15 -1.31
N ARG A 132 -2.24 -10.25 -2.33
CA ARG A 132 -2.11 -9.26 -3.42
C ARG A 132 -3.03 -9.59 -4.59
N GLU A 133 -3.57 -8.55 -5.19
CA GLU A 133 -4.52 -8.65 -6.32
C GLU A 133 -3.90 -8.20 -7.66
N ALA A 134 -2.93 -7.30 -7.63
CA ALA A 134 -2.46 -6.61 -8.83
C ALA A 134 -0.94 -6.60 -9.02
N ASP A 135 -0.15 -6.76 -7.96
CA ASP A 135 1.30 -6.66 -8.05
C ASP A 135 2.04 -7.96 -7.64
N LEU A 136 3.34 -7.97 -7.83
CA LEU A 136 4.27 -9.00 -7.38
C LEU A 136 5.29 -8.35 -6.45
N ALA A 137 5.41 -8.88 -5.24
CA ALA A 137 6.44 -8.47 -4.29
C ALA A 137 7.53 -9.54 -4.16
N ILE A 138 8.78 -9.14 -4.33
CA ILE A 138 9.96 -9.98 -4.09
C ILE A 138 10.59 -9.55 -2.78
N ASP A 139 10.70 -10.49 -1.87
CA ASP A 139 11.38 -10.30 -0.59
C ASP A 139 12.89 -10.43 -0.78
N PHE A 140 13.62 -9.45 -0.26
CA PHE A 140 15.07 -9.40 -0.27
C PHE A 140 15.67 -9.04 1.10
N CYS A 141 14.83 -8.82 2.15
CA CYS A 141 15.32 -8.42 3.47
C CYS A 141 14.31 -8.51 4.62
N GLU A 142 13.07 -8.97 4.39
CA GLU A 142 12.06 -9.08 5.46
C GLU A 142 12.07 -10.47 6.11
N ASP A 143 11.63 -11.50 5.39
CA ASP A 143 11.58 -12.88 5.85
C ASP A 143 12.78 -13.72 5.34
N VAL A 144 13.64 -13.11 4.53
CA VAL A 144 14.92 -13.66 4.07
C VAL A 144 16.09 -12.82 4.61
N PRO A 145 17.30 -13.37 4.73
CA PRO A 145 18.48 -12.57 5.03
C PRO A 145 18.65 -11.43 4.01
N ALA A 146 18.97 -10.23 4.50
CA ALA A 146 19.14 -9.07 3.64
C ALA A 146 20.14 -9.33 2.50
N LEU A 147 19.70 -9.17 1.27
CA LEU A 147 20.53 -9.40 0.09
C LEU A 147 21.50 -8.25 -0.15
N PRO A 148 22.66 -8.53 -0.76
CA PRO A 148 23.59 -7.50 -1.23
C PRO A 148 22.91 -6.54 -2.22
N LYS A 149 23.36 -5.27 -2.22
CA LYS A 149 22.84 -4.23 -3.10
C LYS A 149 22.83 -4.65 -4.58
N ALA A 150 23.86 -5.34 -5.04
CA ALA A 150 23.95 -5.85 -6.42
C ALA A 150 22.81 -6.81 -6.77
N SER A 151 22.39 -7.68 -5.84
CA SER A 151 21.26 -8.59 -6.04
C SER A 151 19.94 -7.82 -6.12
N VAL A 152 19.77 -6.77 -5.28
CA VAL A 152 18.59 -5.90 -5.34
C VAL A 152 18.54 -5.15 -6.68
N GLU A 153 19.66 -4.60 -7.14
CA GLU A 153 19.77 -3.93 -8.45
C GLU A 153 19.45 -4.91 -9.61
N GLN A 154 19.86 -6.17 -9.48
CA GLN A 154 19.50 -7.20 -10.44
C GLN A 154 17.99 -7.48 -10.46
N ILE A 155 17.34 -7.58 -9.30
CA ILE A 155 15.87 -7.71 -9.21
C ILE A 155 15.21 -6.54 -9.92
N VAL A 156 15.58 -5.29 -9.60
CA VAL A 156 15.03 -4.08 -10.23
C VAL A 156 15.18 -4.14 -11.75
N SER A 157 16.38 -4.48 -12.24
CA SER A 157 16.64 -4.59 -13.70
C SER A 157 15.77 -5.65 -14.40
N LEU A 158 15.43 -6.74 -13.70
CA LEU A 158 14.54 -7.77 -14.23
C LEU A 158 13.10 -7.27 -14.33
N PHE A 159 12.63 -6.48 -13.35
CA PHE A 159 11.32 -5.85 -13.40
C PHE A 159 11.21 -4.79 -14.49
N GLU A 160 12.25 -3.96 -14.70
CA GLU A 160 12.27 -2.92 -15.72
C GLU A 160 12.25 -3.48 -17.16
N LYS A 161 12.73 -4.70 -17.37
CA LYS A 161 12.78 -5.37 -18.68
C LYS A 161 11.51 -6.18 -19.01
N ALA A 162 10.60 -6.35 -18.06
CA ALA A 162 9.40 -7.17 -18.19
C ALA A 162 8.16 -6.36 -18.60
#